data_29ef28ca349fb9f4ed9527db89421e25
#
_entry.id   29ef28ca349fb9f4ed9527db89421e25
#
_cell.length_a   1.000
_cell.length_b   1.000
_cell.length_c   1.000
_cell.angle_alpha   90.00
_cell.angle_beta   90.00
_cell.angle_gamma   90.00
#
_symmetry.space_group_name_H-M   'P 1'
#
loop_
_entity.id
_entity.type
_entity.pdbx_description
1 polymer ?
#
loop_
_entity_poly.entity_id
_entity_poly.type
_entity_poly.pdbx_seq_one_letter_code
_entity_poly.pdbx_strand_id
1 'polypeptide(L)'
;MGKIIAIGGGTNGGDFDPNLEEKIRVFINKDQPKVIFIPYASTDDEENYQQFFKIYELLGCEVELLQPGLENLLLEADLIYFGRGSTIQLIDKLKESKAIPFLNQAFENGTILAGFSAGAHALFTFAGSYEMEMGYTIVEGLGFVNGCIMSHYNYQDRAEAFHNLLMERGFSGIGLEDHTMMVVENNVGSLYSSKMESNGYFIRNQDSNLSISPINREKIATPF
;
A
#
# COMPACT_ATOMS: atom_id res chain seq x y z
N MET A 1 -16.73 6.33 4.96
CA MET A 1 -15.63 5.86 4.10
C MET A 1 -14.52 5.32 5.00
N GLY A 2 -13.87 4.27 4.56
CA GLY A 2 -12.72 3.69 5.24
C GLY A 2 -11.46 4.57 5.20
N LYS A 3 -10.38 4.03 5.78
CA LYS A 3 -9.02 4.61 5.65
C LYS A 3 -8.25 3.90 4.55
N ILE A 4 -7.36 4.61 3.89
CA ILE A 4 -6.36 4.02 2.99
C ILE A 4 -5.01 4.03 3.70
N ILE A 5 -4.29 2.93 3.66
CA ILE A 5 -2.95 2.81 4.22
C ILE A 5 -2.01 2.29 3.13
N ALA A 6 -1.10 3.16 2.67
CA ALA A 6 -0.08 2.80 1.70
C ALA A 6 1.26 2.62 2.40
N ILE A 7 1.89 1.45 2.26
CA ILE A 7 3.13 1.09 2.94
C ILE A 7 4.27 1.11 1.92
N GLY A 8 5.28 1.93 2.20
CA GLY A 8 6.42 2.12 1.29
C GLY A 8 7.33 0.90 1.18
N GLY A 9 7.46 0.15 2.25
CA GLY A 9 8.27 -1.06 2.37
C GLY A 9 8.50 -1.42 3.83
N GLY A 10 9.08 -2.59 4.05
CA GLY A 10 9.32 -3.10 5.40
C GLY A 10 10.79 -3.43 5.66
N THR A 11 11.05 -4.50 6.38
CA THR A 11 12.41 -4.94 6.70
C THR A 11 13.04 -5.68 5.53
N ASN A 12 14.37 -5.60 5.39
CA ASN A 12 15.13 -6.33 4.36
C ASN A 12 14.59 -6.21 2.92
N GLY A 13 13.94 -5.08 2.60
CA GLY A 13 13.41 -4.81 1.26
C GLY A 13 12.16 -5.60 0.86
N GLY A 14 11.61 -6.44 1.75
CA GLY A 14 10.46 -7.28 1.40
C GLY A 14 9.67 -7.84 2.56
N ASP A 15 10.23 -7.92 3.75
CA ASP A 15 9.51 -8.44 4.92
C ASP A 15 8.60 -7.37 5.52
N PHE A 16 7.49 -7.79 6.15
CA PHE A 16 6.63 -6.87 6.87
C PHE A 16 7.37 -6.19 8.03
N ASP A 17 7.02 -4.95 8.31
CA ASP A 17 7.53 -4.24 9.49
C ASP A 17 6.54 -4.38 10.64
N PRO A 18 6.86 -5.18 11.69
CA PRO A 18 5.92 -5.45 12.79
C PRO A 18 5.40 -4.19 13.48
N ASN A 19 6.20 -3.12 13.55
CA ASN A 19 5.77 -1.88 14.20
C ASN A 19 4.74 -1.12 13.36
N LEU A 20 4.85 -1.19 12.02
CA LEU A 20 3.84 -0.63 11.13
C LEU A 20 2.55 -1.45 11.19
N GLU A 21 2.66 -2.80 11.18
CA GLU A 21 1.50 -3.69 11.23
C GLU A 21 0.75 -3.55 12.57
N GLU A 22 1.46 -3.42 13.69
CA GLU A 22 0.85 -3.13 14.98
C GLU A 22 0.09 -1.80 14.98
N LYS A 23 0.65 -0.77 14.33
CA LYS A 23 -0.03 0.52 14.19
C LYS A 23 -1.28 0.40 13.31
N ILE A 24 -1.25 -0.39 12.25
CA ILE A 24 -2.43 -0.68 11.41
C ILE A 24 -3.50 -1.36 12.25
N ARG A 25 -3.12 -2.34 13.08
CA ARG A 25 -4.03 -3.04 13.99
C ARG A 25 -4.76 -2.07 14.93
N VAL A 26 -4.05 -1.05 15.44
CA VAL A 26 -4.66 -0.01 16.30
C VAL A 26 -5.73 0.79 15.55
N PHE A 27 -5.53 1.07 14.26
CA PHE A 27 -6.53 1.81 13.47
C PHE A 27 -7.84 1.05 13.25
N ILE A 28 -7.82 -0.29 13.31
CA ILE A 28 -9.03 -1.10 13.14
C ILE A 28 -10.00 -0.92 14.31
N ASN A 29 -9.48 -0.71 15.53
CA ASN A 29 -10.25 -0.41 16.74
C ASN A 29 -11.42 -1.38 16.99
N LYS A 30 -11.17 -2.68 16.90
CA LYS A 30 -12.13 -3.76 17.14
C LYS A 30 -11.42 -4.91 17.87
N ASP A 31 -12.08 -5.62 18.75
CA ASP A 31 -11.44 -6.66 19.59
C ASP A 31 -10.90 -7.84 18.77
N GLN A 32 -11.71 -8.38 17.89
CA GLN A 32 -11.34 -9.49 16.98
C GLN A 32 -11.67 -9.10 15.54
N PRO A 33 -10.81 -8.30 14.88
CA PRO A 33 -11.09 -7.86 13.53
C PRO A 33 -10.87 -8.96 12.51
N LYS A 34 -11.72 -8.98 11.49
CA LYS A 34 -11.58 -9.84 10.32
C LYS A 34 -10.67 -9.15 9.29
N VAL A 35 -9.59 -9.82 8.95
CA VAL A 35 -8.57 -9.33 8.01
C VAL A 35 -8.54 -10.25 6.79
N ILE A 36 -8.71 -9.68 5.61
CA ILE A 36 -8.62 -10.42 4.35
C ILE A 36 -7.37 -10.00 3.61
N PHE A 37 -6.49 -10.98 3.36
CA PHE A 37 -5.29 -10.79 2.57
C PHE A 37 -5.54 -11.12 1.10
N ILE A 38 -5.15 -10.22 0.19
CA ILE A 38 -5.25 -10.39 -1.27
C ILE A 38 -3.87 -10.73 -1.83
N PRO A 39 -3.61 -11.99 -2.25
CA PRO A 39 -2.30 -12.47 -2.68
C PRO A 39 -2.02 -12.25 -4.17
N TYR A 40 -2.85 -11.49 -4.88
CA TYR A 40 -2.89 -11.47 -6.34
C TYR A 40 -1.67 -10.82 -7.03
N ALA A 41 -0.80 -10.15 -6.27
CA ALA A 41 0.39 -9.51 -6.82
C ALA A 41 1.53 -10.49 -7.17
N SER A 42 1.51 -11.71 -6.63
CA SER A 42 2.51 -12.76 -6.86
C SER A 42 1.86 -14.12 -7.13
N THR A 43 2.58 -15.01 -7.82
CA THR A 43 2.15 -16.40 -8.04
C THR A 43 2.69 -17.36 -6.99
N ASP A 44 3.79 -17.00 -6.30
CA ASP A 44 4.53 -17.85 -5.37
C ASP A 44 4.67 -17.19 -3.98
N ASP A 45 3.59 -16.59 -3.48
CA ASP A 45 3.64 -15.74 -2.29
C ASP A 45 3.21 -16.45 -0.99
N GLU A 46 3.33 -17.77 -0.94
CA GLU A 46 2.97 -18.56 0.24
C GLU A 46 3.77 -18.12 1.48
N GLU A 47 5.06 -17.85 1.33
CA GLU A 47 5.91 -17.41 2.45
C GLU A 47 5.46 -16.06 2.99
N ASN A 48 5.12 -15.10 2.10
CA ASN A 48 4.58 -13.80 2.49
C ASN A 48 3.25 -13.93 3.22
N TYR A 49 2.35 -14.76 2.69
CA TYR A 49 1.08 -15.02 3.34
C TYR A 49 1.27 -15.61 4.73
N GLN A 50 2.16 -16.61 4.87
CA GLN A 50 2.45 -17.24 6.17
C GLN A 50 3.07 -16.24 7.15
N GLN A 51 3.93 -15.34 6.70
CA GLN A 51 4.48 -14.28 7.52
C GLN A 51 3.38 -13.29 7.95
N PHE A 52 2.54 -12.84 7.02
CA PHE A 52 1.40 -11.97 7.28
C PHE A 52 0.43 -12.60 8.28
N PHE A 53 0.01 -13.85 8.01
CA PHE A 53 -0.90 -14.60 8.85
C PHE A 53 -0.39 -14.66 10.30
N LYS A 54 0.87 -15.00 10.49
CA LYS A 54 1.51 -15.09 11.80
C LYS A 54 1.50 -13.77 12.57
N ILE A 55 1.77 -12.66 11.88
CA ILE A 55 1.77 -11.34 12.49
C ILE A 55 0.35 -10.97 12.95
N TYR A 56 -0.64 -11.08 12.06
CA TYR A 56 -2.00 -10.65 12.36
C TYR A 56 -2.74 -11.60 13.33
N GLU A 57 -2.42 -12.89 13.32
CA GLU A 57 -2.90 -13.83 14.33
C GLU A 57 -2.38 -13.45 15.73
N LEU A 58 -1.09 -13.12 15.87
CA LEU A 58 -0.50 -12.62 17.11
C LEU A 58 -1.11 -11.29 17.57
N LEU A 59 -1.56 -10.47 16.64
CA LEU A 59 -2.27 -9.22 16.91
C LEU A 59 -3.77 -9.42 17.23
N GLY A 60 -4.23 -10.68 17.37
CA GLY A 60 -5.59 -11.02 17.75
C GLY A 60 -6.63 -10.85 16.64
N CYS A 61 -6.22 -10.98 15.38
CA CYS A 61 -7.10 -10.89 14.22
C CYS A 61 -7.53 -12.27 13.72
N GLU A 62 -8.72 -12.34 13.12
CA GLU A 62 -9.13 -13.45 12.27
C GLU A 62 -8.64 -13.17 10.85
N VAL A 63 -7.77 -14.03 10.30
CA VAL A 63 -7.12 -13.81 9.01
C VAL A 63 -7.60 -14.81 7.98
N GLU A 64 -8.06 -14.32 6.83
CA GLU A 64 -8.45 -15.13 5.69
C GLU A 64 -7.69 -14.70 4.43
N LEU A 65 -7.37 -15.69 3.58
CA LEU A 65 -6.82 -15.47 2.25
C LEU A 65 -7.96 -15.35 1.25
N LEU A 66 -8.02 -14.26 0.47
CA LEU A 66 -9.00 -14.14 -0.60
C LEU A 66 -8.75 -15.19 -1.67
N GLN A 67 -9.76 -16.03 -1.92
CA GLN A 67 -9.74 -17.01 -2.99
C GLN A 67 -10.72 -16.59 -4.11
N PRO A 68 -10.42 -16.94 -5.37
CA PRO A 68 -11.32 -16.67 -6.48
C PRO A 68 -12.71 -17.28 -6.25
N GLY A 69 -13.76 -16.50 -6.50
CA GLY A 69 -15.15 -16.88 -6.27
C GLY A 69 -15.69 -16.56 -4.87
N LEU A 70 -14.85 -16.04 -3.97
CA LEU A 70 -15.22 -15.66 -2.61
C LEU A 70 -15.13 -14.13 -2.37
N GLU A 71 -15.24 -13.34 -3.42
CA GLU A 71 -15.07 -11.87 -3.37
C GLU A 71 -16.10 -11.18 -2.46
N ASN A 72 -17.26 -11.81 -2.20
CA ASN A 72 -18.25 -11.31 -1.26
C ASN A 72 -17.73 -11.24 0.19
N LEU A 73 -16.72 -12.04 0.56
CA LEU A 73 -16.09 -11.98 1.90
C LEU A 73 -15.47 -10.61 2.18
N LEU A 74 -15.07 -9.85 1.14
CA LEU A 74 -14.55 -8.50 1.28
C LEU A 74 -15.54 -7.56 1.99
N LEU A 75 -16.84 -7.82 1.91
CA LEU A 75 -17.86 -7.01 2.59
C LEU A 75 -17.92 -7.22 4.11
N GLU A 76 -17.34 -8.31 4.59
CA GLU A 76 -17.29 -8.66 6.02
C GLU A 76 -15.98 -8.20 6.68
N ALA A 77 -15.01 -7.75 5.89
CA ALA A 77 -13.69 -7.41 6.38
C ALA A 77 -13.67 -6.07 7.13
N ASP A 78 -12.89 -6.02 8.20
CA ASP A 78 -12.51 -4.79 8.89
C ASP A 78 -11.23 -4.19 8.28
N LEU A 79 -10.37 -5.06 7.74
CA LEU A 79 -9.17 -4.71 6.98
C LEU A 79 -9.05 -5.60 5.74
N ILE A 80 -8.84 -4.99 4.59
CA ILE A 80 -8.42 -5.67 3.36
C ILE A 80 -6.98 -5.27 3.08
N TYR A 81 -6.09 -6.28 2.97
CA TYR A 81 -4.67 -6.05 2.81
C TYR A 81 -4.16 -6.59 1.48
N PHE A 82 -3.60 -5.73 0.65
CA PHE A 82 -3.05 -6.07 -0.66
C PHE A 82 -1.57 -6.39 -0.53
N GLY A 83 -1.19 -7.59 -0.98
CA GLY A 83 0.20 -8.08 -0.93
C GLY A 83 1.13 -7.38 -1.92
N ARG A 84 2.41 -7.76 -1.84
CA ARG A 84 3.50 -7.26 -2.69
C ARG A 84 3.67 -8.09 -3.97
N GLY A 85 4.40 -7.55 -4.95
CA GLY A 85 4.75 -8.24 -6.21
C GLY A 85 4.62 -7.32 -7.42
N SER A 86 3.99 -7.81 -8.49
CA SER A 86 3.67 -7.03 -9.69
C SER A 86 2.36 -6.25 -9.49
N THR A 87 2.42 -4.95 -9.70
CA THR A 87 1.23 -4.08 -9.65
C THR A 87 0.26 -4.41 -10.78
N ILE A 88 0.77 -4.67 -11.97
CA ILE A 88 -0.05 -5.04 -13.14
C ILE A 88 -0.80 -6.34 -12.87
N GLN A 89 -0.09 -7.39 -12.43
CA GLN A 89 -0.71 -8.68 -12.12
C GLN A 89 -1.81 -8.55 -11.05
N LEU A 90 -1.57 -7.76 -10.00
CA LEU A 90 -2.57 -7.49 -8.96
C LEU A 90 -3.84 -6.87 -9.54
N ILE A 91 -3.70 -5.81 -10.32
CA ILE A 91 -4.82 -5.09 -10.93
C ILE A 91 -5.59 -5.98 -11.90
N ASP A 92 -4.90 -6.74 -12.74
CA ASP A 92 -5.53 -7.62 -13.72
C ASP A 92 -6.33 -8.75 -13.02
N LYS A 93 -5.75 -9.40 -12.02
CA LYS A 93 -6.47 -10.42 -11.24
C LYS A 93 -7.67 -9.85 -10.48
N LEU A 94 -7.60 -8.63 -9.95
CA LEU A 94 -8.75 -7.96 -9.32
C LEU A 94 -9.87 -7.66 -10.31
N LYS A 95 -9.54 -7.32 -11.57
CA LYS A 95 -10.51 -7.14 -12.65
C LYS A 95 -11.13 -8.48 -13.06
N GLU A 96 -10.31 -9.49 -13.27
CA GLU A 96 -10.74 -10.84 -13.69
C GLU A 96 -11.67 -11.49 -12.67
N SER A 97 -11.35 -11.40 -11.39
CA SER A 97 -12.14 -11.94 -10.29
C SER A 97 -13.42 -11.14 -10.01
N LYS A 98 -13.55 -9.93 -10.60
CA LYS A 98 -14.64 -8.99 -10.32
C LYS A 98 -14.67 -8.51 -8.86
N ALA A 99 -13.53 -8.46 -8.19
CA ALA A 99 -13.42 -8.02 -6.80
C ALA A 99 -13.66 -6.50 -6.62
N ILE A 100 -13.41 -5.70 -7.66
CA ILE A 100 -13.43 -4.23 -7.57
C ILE A 100 -14.75 -3.66 -7.03
N PRO A 101 -15.96 -4.09 -7.46
CA PRO A 101 -17.22 -3.61 -6.89
C PRO A 101 -17.33 -3.88 -5.38
N PHE A 102 -16.87 -5.05 -4.92
CA PHE A 102 -16.88 -5.40 -3.49
C PHE A 102 -15.89 -4.55 -2.69
N LEU A 103 -14.68 -4.28 -3.24
CA LEU A 103 -13.71 -3.38 -2.64
C LEU A 103 -14.28 -1.96 -2.46
N ASN A 104 -14.92 -1.42 -3.48
CA ASN A 104 -15.56 -0.11 -3.41
C ASN A 104 -16.64 -0.09 -2.32
N GLN A 105 -17.51 -1.07 -2.29
CA GLN A 105 -18.58 -1.16 -1.30
C GLN A 105 -18.03 -1.34 0.12
N ALA A 106 -17.02 -2.19 0.32
CA ALA A 106 -16.36 -2.38 1.61
C ALA A 106 -15.74 -1.06 2.10
N PHE A 107 -15.03 -0.33 1.22
CA PHE A 107 -14.45 0.96 1.54
C PHE A 107 -15.50 2.02 1.90
N GLU A 108 -16.60 2.09 1.17
CA GLU A 108 -17.73 2.97 1.48
C GLU A 108 -18.34 2.65 2.86
N ASN A 109 -18.40 1.37 3.23
CA ASN A 109 -18.89 0.88 4.51
C ASN A 109 -17.91 1.10 5.68
N GLY A 110 -16.69 1.57 5.42
CA GLY A 110 -15.72 1.92 6.46
C GLY A 110 -14.56 0.94 6.63
N THR A 111 -14.47 -0.12 5.82
CA THR A 111 -13.34 -1.05 5.82
C THR A 111 -12.04 -0.32 5.49
N ILE A 112 -10.97 -0.66 6.21
CA ILE A 112 -9.62 -0.14 5.93
C ILE A 112 -9.04 -0.91 4.75
N LEU A 113 -8.49 -0.18 3.77
CA LEU A 113 -7.71 -0.78 2.69
C LEU A 113 -6.25 -0.47 2.93
N ALA A 114 -5.43 -1.48 3.17
CA ALA A 114 -3.98 -1.36 3.32
C ALA A 114 -3.26 -2.08 2.18
N GLY A 115 -2.12 -1.57 1.77
CA GLY A 115 -1.33 -2.19 0.73
C GLY A 115 0.17 -1.98 0.93
N PHE A 116 0.92 -3.05 0.68
CA PHE A 116 2.37 -3.10 0.79
C PHE A 116 3.00 -3.14 -0.60
N SER A 117 3.93 -2.22 -0.90
CA SER A 117 4.62 -2.16 -2.21
C SER A 117 3.64 -2.13 -3.39
N ALA A 118 3.52 -3.18 -4.19
CA ALA A 118 2.53 -3.28 -5.27
C ALA A 118 1.09 -3.05 -4.78
N GLY A 119 0.76 -3.51 -3.58
CA GLY A 119 -0.52 -3.23 -2.94
C GLY A 119 -0.73 -1.75 -2.64
N ALA A 120 0.31 -1.04 -2.20
CA ALA A 120 0.26 0.42 -2.03
C ALA A 120 0.05 1.13 -3.38
N HIS A 121 0.75 0.67 -4.42
CA HIS A 121 0.60 1.17 -5.79
C HIS A 121 -0.84 1.03 -6.29
N ALA A 122 -1.46 -0.14 -6.06
CA ALA A 122 -2.82 -0.42 -6.51
C ALA A 122 -3.88 0.51 -5.91
N LEU A 123 -3.65 1.09 -4.73
CA LEU A 123 -4.60 1.98 -4.06
C LEU A 123 -4.66 3.40 -4.65
N PHE A 124 -3.64 3.82 -5.40
CA PHE A 124 -3.59 5.15 -6.03
C PHE A 124 -4.15 5.14 -7.46
N THR A 125 -4.38 6.34 -8.03
CA THR A 125 -4.76 6.46 -9.45
C THR A 125 -3.63 6.02 -10.35
N PHE A 126 -2.38 6.39 -10.01
CA PHE A 126 -1.19 6.00 -10.75
C PHE A 126 -0.07 5.59 -9.79
N ALA A 127 0.84 4.75 -10.28
CA ALA A 127 2.05 4.40 -9.56
C ALA A 127 3.24 4.27 -10.50
N GLY A 128 4.41 4.70 -10.04
CA GLY A 128 5.67 4.26 -10.62
C GLY A 128 5.95 2.83 -10.13
N SER A 129 6.03 1.87 -11.03
CA SER A 129 6.26 0.47 -10.71
C SER A 129 7.39 -0.11 -11.54
N TYR A 130 8.14 -1.04 -10.96
CA TYR A 130 9.07 -1.88 -11.70
C TYR A 130 8.35 -3.17 -12.10
N GLU A 131 8.19 -3.37 -13.39
CA GLU A 131 7.60 -4.58 -13.96
C GLU A 131 8.65 -5.34 -14.76
N MET A 132 8.76 -6.65 -14.54
CA MET A 132 9.90 -7.46 -15.01
C MET A 132 10.18 -7.34 -16.51
N GLU A 133 9.13 -7.25 -17.34
CA GLU A 133 9.26 -7.18 -18.79
C GLU A 133 9.39 -5.75 -19.34
N MET A 134 9.00 -4.73 -18.58
CA MET A 134 8.92 -3.35 -19.03
C MET A 134 9.90 -2.40 -18.33
N GLY A 135 10.51 -2.84 -17.22
CA GLY A 135 11.30 -1.97 -16.36
C GLY A 135 10.41 -1.00 -15.56
N TYR A 136 10.94 0.17 -15.25
CA TYR A 136 10.18 1.22 -14.56
C TYR A 136 9.15 1.87 -15.49
N THR A 137 7.89 1.88 -15.07
CA THR A 137 6.77 2.42 -15.84
C THR A 137 5.68 3.00 -14.93
N ILE A 138 4.79 3.81 -15.51
CA ILE A 138 3.56 4.24 -14.82
C ILE A 138 2.47 3.19 -15.04
N VAL A 139 1.90 2.72 -13.94
CA VAL A 139 0.77 1.78 -13.92
C VAL A 139 -0.46 2.51 -13.38
N GLU A 140 -1.61 2.26 -13.97
CA GLU A 140 -2.91 2.72 -13.46
C GLU A 140 -3.40 1.78 -12.37
N GLY A 141 -3.76 2.35 -11.21
CA GLY A 141 -4.30 1.61 -10.07
C GLY A 141 -5.82 1.70 -9.95
N LEU A 142 -6.34 1.51 -8.74
CA LEU A 142 -7.78 1.48 -8.46
C LEU A 142 -8.36 2.87 -8.18
N GLY A 143 -7.52 3.88 -7.90
CA GLY A 143 -7.94 5.26 -7.73
C GLY A 143 -8.63 5.60 -6.41
N PHE A 144 -8.44 4.80 -5.35
CA PHE A 144 -8.93 5.17 -4.00
C PHE A 144 -8.27 6.43 -3.46
N VAL A 145 -7.02 6.69 -3.87
CA VAL A 145 -6.30 7.94 -3.61
C VAL A 145 -5.92 8.57 -4.95
N ASN A 146 -6.28 9.83 -5.13
CA ASN A 146 -5.88 10.56 -6.33
C ASN A 146 -4.40 10.98 -6.23
N GLY A 147 -3.60 10.60 -7.21
CA GLY A 147 -2.19 10.90 -7.29
C GLY A 147 -1.34 9.77 -7.84
N CYS A 148 -0.03 9.97 -7.85
CA CYS A 148 0.97 9.00 -8.28
C CYS A 148 1.89 8.65 -7.13
N ILE A 149 2.15 7.36 -6.89
CA ILE A 149 2.97 6.87 -5.77
C ILE A 149 4.14 6.03 -6.26
N MET A 150 5.25 6.05 -5.51
CA MET A 150 6.36 5.09 -5.60
C MET A 150 6.70 4.59 -4.20
N SER A 151 6.68 3.27 -4.01
CA SER A 151 7.21 2.58 -2.81
C SER A 151 8.71 2.33 -2.94
N HIS A 152 9.36 1.98 -1.81
CA HIS A 152 10.81 1.75 -1.75
C HIS A 152 11.64 2.93 -2.30
N TYR A 153 11.19 4.14 -2.03
CA TYR A 153 11.77 5.37 -2.59
C TYR A 153 13.18 5.68 -2.04
N ASN A 154 13.60 5.01 -0.97
CA ASN A 154 14.98 5.04 -0.45
C ASN A 154 16.01 4.38 -1.37
N TYR A 155 15.59 3.60 -2.37
CA TYR A 155 16.50 3.05 -3.38
C TYR A 155 16.71 4.08 -4.49
N GLN A 156 17.97 4.46 -4.72
CA GLN A 156 18.34 5.56 -5.62
C GLN A 156 17.82 5.33 -7.06
N ASP A 157 17.94 4.11 -7.58
CA ASP A 157 17.46 3.74 -8.91
C ASP A 157 15.95 3.92 -9.05
N ARG A 158 15.18 3.61 -8.00
CA ARG A 158 13.73 3.81 -7.96
C ARG A 158 13.36 5.29 -7.91
N ALA A 159 14.04 6.07 -7.06
CA ALA A 159 13.80 7.50 -6.95
C ALA A 159 14.10 8.22 -8.27
N GLU A 160 15.25 7.94 -8.89
CA GLU A 160 15.64 8.52 -10.19
C GLU A 160 14.65 8.13 -11.31
N ALA A 161 14.28 6.85 -11.38
CA ALA A 161 13.29 6.38 -12.36
C ALA A 161 11.94 7.09 -12.16
N PHE A 162 11.49 7.22 -10.91
CA PHE A 162 10.22 7.89 -10.61
C PHE A 162 10.25 9.37 -10.99
N HIS A 163 11.36 10.08 -10.71
CA HIS A 163 11.52 11.46 -11.14
C HIS A 163 11.40 11.62 -12.65
N ASN A 164 12.05 10.74 -13.42
CA ASN A 164 11.97 10.77 -14.88
C ASN A 164 10.55 10.51 -15.38
N LEU A 165 9.86 9.52 -14.82
CA LEU A 165 8.47 9.22 -15.15
C LEU A 165 7.51 10.38 -14.84
N LEU A 166 7.70 11.04 -13.68
CA LEU A 166 6.89 12.19 -13.30
C LEU A 166 7.13 13.38 -14.24
N MET A 167 8.38 13.64 -14.64
CA MET A 167 8.70 14.69 -15.61
C MET A 167 8.10 14.40 -16.99
N GLU A 168 8.24 13.17 -17.47
CA GLU A 168 7.72 12.74 -18.77
C GLU A 168 6.20 12.87 -18.86
N ARG A 169 5.50 12.50 -17.79
CA ARG A 169 4.03 12.51 -17.74
C ARG A 169 3.42 13.83 -17.28
N GLY A 170 4.22 14.77 -16.80
CA GLY A 170 3.72 16.00 -16.19
C GLY A 170 3.01 15.77 -14.84
N PHE A 171 3.33 14.67 -14.13
CA PHE A 171 2.70 14.31 -12.88
C PHE A 171 3.48 14.84 -11.67
N SER A 172 2.76 15.11 -10.60
CA SER A 172 3.33 15.17 -9.25
C SER A 172 3.12 13.82 -8.56
N GLY A 173 3.93 13.51 -7.56
CA GLY A 173 3.89 12.19 -6.92
C GLY A 173 4.23 12.20 -5.44
N ILE A 174 4.14 10.99 -4.86
CA ILE A 174 4.50 10.69 -3.48
C ILE A 174 5.53 9.55 -3.52
N GLY A 175 6.69 9.78 -2.90
CA GLY A 175 7.68 8.74 -2.65
C GLY A 175 7.58 8.28 -1.19
N LEU A 176 7.45 6.97 -0.96
CA LEU A 176 7.45 6.37 0.38
C LEU A 176 8.69 5.47 0.53
N GLU A 177 9.53 5.76 1.51
CA GLU A 177 10.66 4.91 1.87
C GLU A 177 10.22 3.65 2.63
N ASP A 178 11.10 2.65 2.69
CA ASP A 178 10.93 1.52 3.59
C ASP A 178 10.73 2.01 5.02
N HIS A 179 10.00 1.24 5.82
CA HIS A 179 9.64 1.57 7.20
C HIS A 179 8.72 2.79 7.34
N THR A 180 8.02 3.16 6.26
CA THR A 180 7.00 4.23 6.30
C THR A 180 5.66 3.75 5.80
N MET A 181 4.61 4.34 6.32
CA MET A 181 3.26 4.23 5.76
C MET A 181 2.57 5.59 5.73
N MET A 182 1.82 5.82 4.68
CA MET A 182 0.91 6.96 4.56
C MET A 182 -0.52 6.52 4.84
N VAL A 183 -1.15 7.15 5.80
CA VAL A 183 -2.57 6.95 6.14
C VAL A 183 -3.37 8.10 5.56
N VAL A 184 -4.35 7.78 4.71
CA VAL A 184 -5.26 8.77 4.13
C VAL A 184 -6.66 8.56 4.70
N GLU A 185 -7.19 9.59 5.34
CA GLU A 185 -8.54 9.65 5.88
C GLU A 185 -9.16 11.00 5.54
N ASN A 186 -10.36 11.01 4.98
CA ASN A 186 -11.08 12.22 4.58
C ASN A 186 -10.22 13.18 3.69
N ASN A 187 -9.47 12.63 2.76
CA ASN A 187 -8.52 13.34 1.87
C ASN A 187 -7.35 14.03 2.60
N VAL A 188 -7.09 13.69 3.85
CA VAL A 188 -5.92 14.17 4.61
C VAL A 188 -4.95 13.01 4.79
N GLY A 189 -3.71 13.19 4.34
CA GLY A 189 -2.64 12.22 4.49
C GLY A 189 -1.77 12.53 5.72
N SER A 190 -1.46 11.50 6.52
CA SER A 190 -0.48 11.53 7.61
C SER A 190 0.58 10.46 7.38
N LEU A 191 1.84 10.79 7.61
CA LEU A 191 2.95 9.85 7.47
C LEU A 191 3.34 9.29 8.84
N TYR A 192 3.44 7.97 8.90
CA TYR A 192 3.98 7.24 10.06
C TYR A 192 5.26 6.54 9.65
N SER A 193 6.22 6.47 10.58
CA SER A 193 7.48 5.79 10.36
C SER A 193 7.87 4.98 11.59
N SER A 194 8.30 3.75 11.39
CA SER A 194 8.87 2.89 12.43
C SER A 194 10.35 3.22 12.71
N LYS A 195 11.02 3.92 11.79
CA LYS A 195 12.41 4.37 11.93
C LYS A 195 12.53 5.88 11.79
N MET A 196 13.40 6.49 12.59
CA MET A 196 13.57 7.96 12.61
C MET A 196 14.12 8.51 11.29
N GLU A 197 14.97 7.76 10.63
CA GLU A 197 15.64 8.13 9.37
C GLU A 197 14.75 7.97 8.13
N SER A 198 13.72 7.14 8.19
CA SER A 198 12.85 6.87 7.03
C SER A 198 11.77 7.94 6.88
N ASN A 199 11.52 8.37 5.66
CA ASN A 199 10.59 9.44 5.32
C ASN A 199 9.67 9.11 4.15
N GLY A 200 8.64 9.94 3.99
CA GLY A 200 7.87 10.08 2.76
C GLY A 200 8.04 11.49 2.20
N TYR A 201 7.85 11.65 0.92
CA TYR A 201 8.11 12.89 0.21
C TYR A 201 6.96 13.25 -0.75
N PHE A 202 6.62 14.52 -0.79
CA PHE A 202 5.87 15.11 -1.91
C PHE A 202 6.85 15.54 -2.99
N ILE A 203 6.60 15.10 -4.21
CA ILE A 203 7.38 15.45 -5.40
C ILE A 203 6.44 16.23 -6.32
N ARG A 204 6.63 17.56 -6.33
CA ARG A 204 5.80 18.44 -7.17
C ARG A 204 6.51 18.72 -8.47
N ASN A 205 5.79 18.52 -9.57
CA ASN A 205 6.25 18.88 -10.90
C ASN A 205 5.62 20.22 -11.30
N GLN A 206 6.46 21.21 -11.56
CA GLN A 206 6.06 22.50 -12.09
C GLN A 206 6.92 22.81 -13.33
N ASP A 207 6.31 22.76 -14.50
CA ASP A 207 6.99 23.02 -15.78
C ASP A 207 8.28 22.20 -15.95
N SER A 208 8.21 20.89 -15.70
CA SER A 208 9.33 19.94 -15.74
C SER A 208 10.44 20.21 -14.72
N ASN A 209 10.17 21.02 -13.70
CA ASN A 209 11.04 21.16 -12.55
C ASN A 209 10.44 20.46 -11.34
N LEU A 210 11.19 19.52 -10.76
CA LEU A 210 10.75 18.80 -9.57
C LEU A 210 11.20 19.53 -8.30
N SER A 211 10.25 19.75 -7.40
CA SER A 211 10.54 20.15 -6.01
C SER A 211 10.15 19.02 -5.07
N ILE A 212 11.09 18.61 -4.21
CA ILE A 212 10.92 17.50 -3.29
C ILE A 212 10.86 18.06 -1.87
N SER A 213 9.82 17.71 -1.13
CA SER A 213 9.65 18.13 0.26
C SER A 213 9.17 16.98 1.13
N PRO A 214 9.68 16.83 2.38
CA PRO A 214 9.22 15.78 3.27
C PRO A 214 7.74 15.99 3.65
N ILE A 215 7.04 14.88 3.84
CA ILE A 215 5.68 14.87 4.37
C ILE A 215 5.76 15.02 5.90
N ASN A 216 4.85 15.81 6.50
CA ASN A 216 4.73 15.87 7.96
C ASN A 216 4.42 14.48 8.50
N ARG A 217 5.21 14.01 9.45
CA ARG A 217 5.07 12.67 10.02
C ARG A 217 4.66 12.70 11.48
N GLU A 218 3.82 11.75 11.85
CA GLU A 218 3.60 11.35 13.22
C GLU A 218 4.54 10.19 13.55
N LYS A 219 5.21 10.23 14.69
CA LYS A 219 6.02 9.10 15.14
C LYS A 219 5.10 8.01 15.66
N ILE A 220 5.37 6.77 15.27
CA ILE A 220 4.76 5.60 15.89
C ILE A 220 5.33 5.51 17.31
N ALA A 221 4.47 5.58 18.33
CA ALA A 221 4.88 5.28 19.68
C ALA A 221 5.30 3.79 19.73
N THR A 222 6.55 3.52 20.04
CA THR A 222 6.99 2.16 20.34
C THR A 222 6.26 1.71 21.59
N PRO A 223 5.54 0.57 21.57
CA PRO A 223 5.06 -0.02 22.79
C PRO A 223 6.25 -0.43 23.65
N PHE A 224 6.26 -0.02 24.90
CA PHE A 224 7.22 -0.49 25.89
C PHE A 224 6.73 -1.80 26.51
#